data_45a3a4b773cc3696b26f77efc31e9491
#
_entry.id   45a3a4b773cc3696b26f77efc31e9491
#
_cell.length_a   1.000
_cell.length_b   1.000
_cell.length_c   1.000
_cell.angle_alpha   90.00
_cell.angle_beta   90.00
_cell.angle_gamma   90.00
#
_symmetry.space_group_name_H-M   'P 1'
#
loop_
_entity.id
_entity.type
_entity.pdbx_description
1 polymer ?
#
loop_
_entity_poly.entity_id
_entity_poly.type
_entity_poly.pdbx_seq_one_letter_code
_entity_poly.pdbx_strand_id
1 'polypeptide(L)'
;MSPADSTERILRAHLREMPFHRVIMRSIEARILSEVSYPRPILDIGCGDGHFGSVIFPEGADVGLDPGIADLSEARARGTYRLLTGADSGAMPFRSAAFASVVSNCVFEHIPNIDATIAEIARVLRPGGVFATTVIGEHFSEFLTDEKAWRRLGLSGPHRAYLEWFNHKSVHFHFDSPQVWSDRFERVGLQVQRWRYYLSPGAAHAFHRSHYVSLPHLAAKRLTGRWVPFPALTDNAFWVGRLRRFVDEPEPEAGSCIAFICTRRADPPVK
;
A
#
# COMPACT_ATOMS: atom_id res chain seq x y z
N MET A 1 21.53 1.03 10.32
CA MET A 1 21.41 0.61 8.90
C MET A 1 21.32 1.88 8.07
N SER A 2 22.12 2.02 7.00
CA SER A 2 22.02 3.20 6.14
C SER A 2 20.71 3.17 5.33
N PRO A 3 20.20 4.35 4.84
CA PRO A 3 19.04 4.37 3.95
C PRO A 3 19.23 3.48 2.71
N ALA A 4 20.44 3.44 2.17
CA ALA A 4 20.78 2.60 1.02
C ALA A 4 20.65 1.10 1.32
N ASP A 5 21.05 0.66 2.51
CA ASP A 5 20.92 -0.73 2.97
C ASP A 5 19.45 -1.09 3.19
N SER A 6 18.65 -0.15 3.68
CA SER A 6 17.21 -0.32 3.86
C SER A 6 16.49 -0.54 2.55
N THR A 7 16.75 0.29 1.52
CA THR A 7 16.15 0.14 0.18
C THR A 7 16.51 -1.19 -0.45
N GLU A 8 17.79 -1.60 -0.35
CA GLU A 8 18.22 -2.89 -0.91
C GLU A 8 17.51 -4.07 -0.23
N ARG A 9 17.42 -4.06 1.10
CA ARG A 9 16.70 -5.09 1.86
C ARG A 9 15.23 -5.19 1.43
N ILE A 10 14.54 -4.04 1.29
CA ILE A 10 13.14 -3.97 0.86
C ILE A 10 12.99 -4.55 -0.57
N LEU A 11 13.81 -4.09 -1.51
CA LEU A 11 13.77 -4.57 -2.90
C LEU A 11 13.98 -6.08 -2.99
N ARG A 12 14.99 -6.61 -2.30
CA ARG A 12 15.28 -8.04 -2.28
C ARG A 12 14.13 -8.85 -1.71
N ALA A 13 13.52 -8.39 -0.61
CA ALA A 13 12.37 -9.06 -0.01
C ALA A 13 11.21 -9.18 -1.02
N HIS A 14 10.88 -8.09 -1.71
CA HIS A 14 9.80 -8.09 -2.71
C HIS A 14 10.16 -8.87 -3.98
N LEU A 15 11.40 -8.77 -4.49
CA LEU A 15 11.86 -9.50 -5.67
C LEU A 15 11.82 -11.02 -5.51
N ARG A 16 11.92 -11.52 -4.27
CA ARG A 16 11.83 -12.96 -3.97
C ARG A 16 10.42 -13.52 -4.08
N GLU A 17 9.40 -12.70 -3.89
CA GLU A 17 8.03 -13.20 -3.72
C GLU A 17 7.00 -12.55 -4.64
N MET A 18 7.29 -11.35 -5.19
CA MET A 18 6.32 -10.58 -5.96
C MET A 18 6.66 -10.48 -7.44
N PRO A 19 5.64 -10.40 -8.32
CA PRO A 19 5.87 -10.06 -9.72
C PRO A 19 6.35 -8.62 -9.87
N PHE A 20 7.16 -8.33 -10.87
CA PHE A 20 7.86 -7.05 -11.06
C PHE A 20 6.96 -5.80 -10.97
N HIS A 21 5.72 -5.86 -11.47
CA HIS A 21 4.80 -4.72 -11.38
C HIS A 21 4.47 -4.35 -9.92
N ARG A 22 4.39 -5.32 -9.01
CA ARG A 22 4.18 -5.03 -7.60
C ARG A 22 5.44 -4.52 -6.90
N VAL A 23 6.63 -4.97 -7.31
CA VAL A 23 7.88 -4.64 -6.63
C VAL A 23 8.12 -3.14 -6.56
N ILE A 24 7.94 -2.39 -7.67
CA ILE A 24 8.20 -0.95 -7.72
C ILE A 24 7.35 -0.23 -6.68
N MET A 25 6.04 -0.35 -6.77
CA MET A 25 5.09 0.36 -5.91
C MET A 25 5.26 -0.07 -4.44
N ARG A 26 5.26 -1.38 -4.17
CA ARG A 26 5.39 -1.92 -2.80
C ARG A 26 6.72 -1.56 -2.14
N SER A 27 7.82 -1.42 -2.91
CA SER A 27 9.10 -1.01 -2.34
C SER A 27 9.13 0.48 -1.96
N ILE A 28 8.50 1.35 -2.75
CA ILE A 28 8.34 2.75 -2.40
C ILE A 28 7.49 2.89 -1.13
N GLU A 29 6.35 2.20 -1.07
CA GLU A 29 5.45 2.17 0.08
C GLU A 29 6.14 1.65 1.34
N ALA A 30 6.84 0.53 1.24
CA ALA A 30 7.56 -0.05 2.35
C ALA A 30 8.66 0.89 2.87
N ARG A 31 9.38 1.61 1.98
CA ARG A 31 10.34 2.62 2.39
C ARG A 31 9.64 3.74 3.17
N ILE A 32 8.54 4.27 2.63
CA ILE A 32 7.77 5.37 3.25
C ILE A 32 7.24 4.96 4.62
N LEU A 33 6.59 3.81 4.71
CA LEU A 33 5.97 3.36 5.95
C LEU A 33 7.01 2.91 6.99
N SER A 34 8.20 2.45 6.56
CA SER A 34 9.30 2.12 7.49
C SER A 34 9.95 3.35 8.14
N GLU A 35 9.69 4.57 7.64
CA GLU A 35 10.14 5.82 8.27
C GLU A 35 9.30 6.20 9.50
N VAL A 36 8.13 5.57 9.67
CA VAL A 36 7.18 5.88 10.75
C VAL A 36 7.51 5.04 11.99
N SER A 37 7.47 5.67 13.16
CA SER A 37 7.53 4.96 14.43
C SER A 37 6.14 4.43 14.81
N TYR A 38 6.05 3.14 15.10
CA TYR A 38 4.80 2.45 15.44
C TYR A 38 4.83 1.94 16.87
N PRO A 39 4.38 2.73 17.88
CA PRO A 39 4.17 2.22 19.23
C PRO A 39 3.20 1.03 19.23
N ARG A 40 3.50 0.04 20.09
CA ARG A 40 2.63 -1.14 20.23
C ARG A 40 1.48 -0.90 21.20
N PRO A 41 0.32 -1.56 21.01
CA PRO A 41 0.00 -2.58 20.00
C PRO A 41 -0.25 -1.99 18.60
N ILE A 42 0.16 -2.73 17.56
CA ILE A 42 0.04 -2.37 16.15
C ILE A 42 -1.09 -3.19 15.50
N LEU A 43 -2.00 -2.52 14.78
CA LEU A 43 -2.98 -3.12 13.89
C LEU A 43 -2.62 -2.84 12.43
N ASP A 44 -2.54 -3.88 11.61
CA ASP A 44 -2.40 -3.81 10.16
C ASP A 44 -3.73 -4.16 9.49
N ILE A 45 -4.34 -3.19 8.80
CA ILE A 45 -5.64 -3.33 8.12
C ILE A 45 -5.40 -3.65 6.65
N GLY A 46 -6.05 -4.72 6.17
CA GLY A 46 -5.80 -5.26 4.84
C GLY A 46 -4.44 -5.96 4.78
N CYS A 47 -4.11 -6.73 5.81
CA CYS A 47 -2.81 -7.37 5.95
C CYS A 47 -2.50 -8.43 4.87
N GLY A 48 -3.51 -8.90 4.14
CA GLY A 48 -3.40 -9.88 3.08
C GLY A 48 -2.64 -11.14 3.53
N ASP A 49 -1.71 -11.60 2.70
CA ASP A 49 -0.83 -12.74 2.96
C ASP A 49 0.30 -12.46 3.97
N GLY A 50 0.36 -11.26 4.54
CA GLY A 50 1.33 -10.84 5.54
C GLY A 50 2.73 -10.52 4.97
N HIS A 51 2.95 -10.64 3.66
CA HIS A 51 4.26 -10.37 3.06
C HIS A 51 4.69 -8.91 3.27
N PHE A 52 3.81 -7.95 2.95
CA PHE A 52 4.12 -6.53 3.11
C PHE A 52 4.41 -6.17 4.57
N GLY A 53 3.56 -6.65 5.49
CA GLY A 53 3.77 -6.49 6.93
C GLY A 53 5.12 -7.05 7.40
N SER A 54 5.56 -8.20 6.89
CA SER A 54 6.88 -8.78 7.24
C SER A 54 8.07 -7.92 6.80
N VAL A 55 7.88 -7.09 5.77
CA VAL A 55 8.93 -6.19 5.29
C VAL A 55 9.04 -4.92 6.14
N ILE A 56 7.90 -4.33 6.52
CA ILE A 56 7.86 -3.09 7.32
C ILE A 56 7.97 -3.34 8.83
N PHE A 57 7.58 -4.52 9.31
CA PHE A 57 7.66 -4.94 10.71
C PHE A 57 8.58 -6.15 10.87
N PRO A 58 9.90 -6.01 10.83
CA PRO A 58 10.83 -7.15 10.94
C PRO A 58 10.71 -7.89 12.28
N GLU A 59 10.23 -7.23 13.34
CA GLU A 59 9.94 -7.84 14.65
C GLU A 59 8.48 -8.30 14.77
N GLY A 60 7.74 -8.30 13.66
CA GLY A 60 6.32 -8.61 13.59
C GLY A 60 5.41 -7.49 14.11
N ALA A 61 4.11 -7.61 13.85
CA ALA A 61 3.05 -6.76 14.37
C ALA A 61 2.14 -7.52 15.33
N ASP A 62 1.25 -6.80 16.04
CA ASP A 62 0.41 -7.47 17.05
C ASP A 62 -0.83 -8.10 16.38
N VAL A 63 -1.52 -7.38 15.50
CA VAL A 63 -2.73 -7.86 14.86
C VAL A 63 -2.71 -7.55 13.36
N GLY A 64 -3.04 -8.57 12.56
CA GLY A 64 -3.41 -8.42 11.15
C GLY A 64 -4.90 -8.62 10.97
N LEU A 65 -5.56 -7.72 10.23
CA LEU A 65 -6.97 -7.81 9.88
C LEU A 65 -7.13 -7.84 8.37
N ASP A 66 -7.88 -8.83 7.87
CA ASP A 66 -8.22 -8.96 6.45
C ASP A 66 -9.52 -9.76 6.31
N PRO A 67 -10.42 -9.45 5.38
CA PRO A 67 -11.62 -10.28 5.13
C PRO A 67 -11.30 -11.59 4.40
N GLY A 68 -10.14 -11.71 3.74
CA GLY A 68 -9.74 -12.84 2.91
C GLY A 68 -9.20 -14.02 3.72
N ILE A 69 -10.00 -15.06 3.93
CA ILE A 69 -9.58 -16.24 4.74
C ILE A 69 -8.37 -16.96 4.13
N ALA A 70 -8.29 -17.03 2.80
CA ALA A 70 -7.14 -17.64 2.11
C ALA A 70 -5.84 -16.88 2.39
N ASP A 71 -5.88 -15.56 2.29
CA ASP A 71 -4.74 -14.68 2.56
C ASP A 71 -4.31 -14.77 4.03
N LEU A 72 -5.27 -14.80 4.97
CA LEU A 72 -4.98 -14.98 6.40
C LEU A 72 -4.31 -16.33 6.70
N SER A 73 -4.62 -17.38 5.93
CA SER A 73 -3.91 -18.66 6.06
C SER A 73 -2.44 -18.56 5.65
N GLU A 74 -2.14 -17.83 4.57
CA GLU A 74 -0.76 -17.56 4.13
C GLU A 74 -0.04 -16.66 5.17
N ALA A 75 -0.70 -15.61 5.68
CA ALA A 75 -0.18 -14.73 6.72
C ALA A 75 0.17 -15.48 8.02
N ARG A 76 -0.66 -16.47 8.39
CA ARG A 76 -0.40 -17.33 9.56
C ARG A 76 0.85 -18.17 9.36
N ALA A 77 1.02 -18.77 8.19
CA ALA A 77 2.21 -19.55 7.87
C ALA A 77 3.49 -18.68 7.86
N ARG A 78 3.37 -17.39 7.54
CA ARG A 78 4.48 -16.43 7.55
C ARG A 78 4.90 -16.01 8.98
N GLY A 79 3.96 -15.95 9.92
CA GLY A 79 4.25 -15.64 11.32
C GLY A 79 4.51 -14.15 11.60
N THR A 80 4.09 -13.26 10.71
CA THR A 80 4.27 -11.80 10.87
C THR A 80 3.44 -11.22 12.01
N TYR A 81 2.26 -11.79 12.27
CA TYR A 81 1.30 -11.27 13.24
C TYR A 81 1.12 -12.24 14.42
N ARG A 82 0.98 -11.69 15.63
CA ARG A 82 0.64 -12.48 16.83
C ARG A 82 -0.79 -12.98 16.79
N LEU A 83 -1.70 -12.17 16.25
CA LEU A 83 -3.12 -12.49 16.06
C LEU A 83 -3.54 -12.12 14.64
N LEU A 84 -4.34 -12.98 14.02
CA LEU A 84 -5.01 -12.72 12.74
C LEU A 84 -6.51 -12.73 12.92
N THR A 85 -7.19 -11.73 12.35
CA THR A 85 -8.63 -11.54 12.47
C THR A 85 -9.26 -11.42 11.09
N GLY A 86 -10.19 -12.33 10.79
CA GLY A 86 -11.02 -12.28 9.59
C GLY A 86 -12.24 -11.39 9.84
N ALA A 87 -12.19 -10.11 9.39
CA ALA A 87 -13.30 -9.17 9.59
C ALA A 87 -13.30 -8.06 8.54
N ASP A 88 -14.48 -7.44 8.39
CA ASP A 88 -14.62 -6.18 7.64
C ASP A 88 -14.04 -5.02 8.47
N SER A 89 -13.25 -4.19 7.82
CA SER A 89 -12.63 -3.02 8.45
C SER A 89 -13.64 -1.91 8.82
N GLY A 90 -14.84 -1.92 8.25
CA GLY A 90 -15.94 -1.04 8.64
C GLY A 90 -16.68 -1.48 9.91
N ALA A 91 -16.36 -2.66 10.47
CA ALA A 91 -16.95 -3.21 11.70
C ALA A 91 -15.94 -4.07 12.45
N MET A 92 -14.88 -3.45 12.97
CA MET A 92 -13.76 -4.16 13.59
C MET A 92 -14.13 -4.77 14.96
N PRO A 93 -13.83 -6.06 15.22
CA PRO A 93 -14.17 -6.74 16.47
C PRO A 93 -13.18 -6.39 17.61
N PHE A 94 -12.79 -5.13 17.72
CA PHE A 94 -11.88 -4.65 18.74
C PHE A 94 -12.56 -3.59 19.62
N ARG A 95 -12.15 -3.52 20.88
CA ARG A 95 -12.57 -2.43 21.78
C ARG A 95 -12.01 -1.08 21.34
N SER A 96 -12.67 -0.01 21.73
CA SER A 96 -12.16 1.35 21.52
C SER A 96 -10.79 1.53 22.20
N ALA A 97 -9.91 2.33 21.59
CA ALA A 97 -8.57 2.63 22.09
C ALA A 97 -7.71 1.38 22.38
N ALA A 98 -7.87 0.33 21.59
CA ALA A 98 -7.09 -0.91 21.73
C ALA A 98 -5.64 -0.75 21.25
N PHE A 99 -5.41 0.01 20.19
CA PHE A 99 -4.14 0.09 19.48
C PHE A 99 -3.44 1.44 19.69
N ALA A 100 -2.11 1.41 19.76
CA ALA A 100 -1.29 2.62 19.75
C ALA A 100 -0.90 3.04 18.33
N SER A 101 -0.91 2.08 17.39
CA SER A 101 -0.67 2.33 15.97
C SER A 101 -1.61 1.54 15.10
N VAL A 102 -2.02 2.14 13.99
CA VAL A 102 -2.77 1.50 12.91
C VAL A 102 -2.02 1.78 11.60
N VAL A 103 -1.87 0.77 10.76
CA VAL A 103 -1.31 0.89 9.42
C VAL A 103 -2.27 0.29 8.40
N SER A 104 -2.28 0.84 7.19
CA SER A 104 -2.98 0.25 6.04
C SER A 104 -2.24 0.62 4.76
N ASN A 105 -2.01 -0.33 3.87
CA ASN A 105 -1.23 -0.11 2.66
C ASN A 105 -2.01 -0.46 1.39
N CYS A 106 -2.44 0.55 0.62
CA CYS A 106 -3.23 0.39 -0.62
C CYS A 106 -4.42 -0.56 -0.44
N VAL A 107 -5.32 -0.21 0.47
CA VAL A 107 -6.54 -0.96 0.81
C VAL A 107 -7.79 -0.11 0.61
N PHE A 108 -7.72 1.17 0.94
CA PHE A 108 -8.88 2.05 1.02
C PHE A 108 -9.55 2.27 -0.32
N GLU A 109 -8.78 2.26 -1.40
CA GLU A 109 -9.29 2.32 -2.77
C GLU A 109 -10.23 1.16 -3.13
N HIS A 110 -10.14 0.04 -2.42
CA HIS A 110 -10.95 -1.16 -2.64
C HIS A 110 -12.19 -1.25 -1.74
N ILE A 111 -12.38 -0.33 -0.80
CA ILE A 111 -13.48 -0.35 0.17
C ILE A 111 -14.57 0.63 -0.25
N PRO A 112 -15.76 0.17 -0.70
CA PRO A 112 -16.82 1.07 -1.16
C PRO A 112 -17.27 2.08 -0.09
N ASN A 113 -17.47 1.62 1.16
CA ASN A 113 -17.85 2.45 2.30
C ASN A 113 -16.64 2.78 3.18
N ILE A 114 -15.72 3.56 2.63
CA ILE A 114 -14.46 3.88 3.33
C ILE A 114 -14.68 4.72 4.60
N ASP A 115 -15.72 5.54 4.65
CA ASP A 115 -15.97 6.41 5.82
C ASP A 115 -16.25 5.57 7.08
N ALA A 116 -16.90 4.41 6.96
CA ALA A 116 -17.08 3.47 8.08
C ALA A 116 -15.73 2.93 8.58
N THR A 117 -14.83 2.55 7.67
CA THR A 117 -13.49 2.09 8.03
C THR A 117 -12.69 3.18 8.73
N ILE A 118 -12.73 4.42 8.23
CA ILE A 118 -12.03 5.57 8.82
C ILE A 118 -12.57 5.86 10.24
N ALA A 119 -13.89 5.78 10.44
CA ALA A 119 -14.50 5.92 11.77
C ALA A 119 -14.05 4.81 12.73
N GLU A 120 -13.99 3.57 12.28
CA GLU A 120 -13.50 2.44 13.07
C GLU A 120 -12.00 2.59 13.43
N ILE A 121 -11.17 3.06 12.50
CA ILE A 121 -9.77 3.39 12.78
C ILE A 121 -9.65 4.40 13.92
N ALA A 122 -10.42 5.50 13.84
CA ALA A 122 -10.43 6.50 14.90
C ALA A 122 -10.94 5.93 16.24
N ARG A 123 -11.90 5.00 16.20
CA ARG A 123 -12.43 4.35 17.42
C ARG A 123 -11.41 3.43 18.08
N VAL A 124 -10.74 2.58 17.30
CA VAL A 124 -9.83 1.57 17.84
C VAL A 124 -8.45 2.12 18.20
N LEU A 125 -8.03 3.23 17.61
CA LEU A 125 -6.77 3.90 17.89
C LEU A 125 -6.86 4.65 19.23
N ARG A 126 -5.80 4.62 20.02
CA ARG A 126 -5.70 5.39 21.29
C ARG A 126 -5.62 6.89 21.00
N PRO A 127 -6.09 7.76 21.91
CA PRO A 127 -5.73 9.18 21.88
C PRO A 127 -4.22 9.36 21.79
N GLY A 128 -3.76 10.21 20.84
CA GLY A 128 -2.33 10.39 20.54
C GLY A 128 -1.70 9.25 19.73
N GLY A 129 -2.47 8.21 19.36
CA GLY A 129 -1.98 7.09 18.57
C GLY A 129 -1.71 7.48 17.11
N VAL A 130 -0.85 6.71 16.45
CA VAL A 130 -0.37 6.94 15.09
C VAL A 130 -1.19 6.14 14.08
N PHE A 131 -1.65 6.79 13.02
CA PHE A 131 -2.23 6.15 11.85
C PHE A 131 -1.40 6.49 10.62
N ALA A 132 -0.94 5.47 9.89
CA ALA A 132 -0.24 5.65 8.63
C ALA A 132 -0.91 4.84 7.52
N THR A 133 -1.12 5.46 6.36
CA THR A 133 -1.73 4.79 5.22
C THR A 133 -1.16 5.27 3.91
N THR A 134 -1.26 4.39 2.90
CA THR A 134 -1.02 4.72 1.51
C THR A 134 -2.28 4.43 0.71
N VAL A 135 -2.58 5.30 -0.24
CA VAL A 135 -3.77 5.21 -1.11
C VAL A 135 -3.40 5.61 -2.53
N ILE A 136 -4.19 5.17 -3.51
CA ILE A 136 -4.10 5.75 -4.85
C ILE A 136 -4.71 7.16 -4.83
N GLY A 137 -4.16 8.07 -5.63
CA GLY A 137 -4.59 9.46 -5.72
C GLY A 137 -5.28 9.78 -7.04
N GLU A 138 -5.71 11.04 -7.18
CA GLU A 138 -6.42 11.56 -8.35
C GLU A 138 -5.64 11.43 -9.66
N HIS A 139 -4.29 11.42 -9.59
CA HIS A 139 -3.44 11.29 -10.77
C HIS A 139 -3.13 9.83 -11.17
N PHE A 140 -3.67 8.84 -10.45
CA PHE A 140 -3.31 7.43 -10.69
C PHE A 140 -3.56 7.02 -12.14
N SER A 141 -4.76 7.27 -12.66
CA SER A 141 -5.12 6.91 -14.03
C SER A 141 -4.37 7.75 -15.08
N GLU A 142 -4.14 9.04 -14.79
CA GLU A 142 -3.42 9.95 -15.68
C GLU A 142 -1.97 9.52 -15.90
N PHE A 143 -1.27 9.15 -14.83
CA PHE A 143 0.16 8.79 -14.89
C PHE A 143 0.40 7.31 -15.20
N LEU A 144 -0.65 6.49 -15.30
CA LEU A 144 -0.51 5.08 -15.63
C LEU A 144 0.03 4.88 -17.06
N THR A 145 -0.40 5.74 -18.00
CA THR A 145 -0.02 5.65 -19.42
C THR A 145 0.33 7.03 -19.97
N ASP A 146 1.13 7.07 -21.03
CA ASP A 146 1.44 8.31 -21.74
C ASP A 146 0.23 8.72 -22.64
N GLU A 147 -0.71 9.49 -22.07
CA GLU A 147 -1.86 10.04 -22.82
C GLU A 147 -1.44 10.82 -24.06
N LYS A 148 -0.31 11.59 -23.98
CA LYS A 148 0.17 12.39 -25.11
C LYS A 148 0.55 11.50 -26.29
N ALA A 149 1.15 10.33 -26.03
CA ALA A 149 1.48 9.36 -27.08
C ALA A 149 0.22 8.79 -27.72
N TRP A 150 -0.77 8.39 -26.92
CA TRP A 150 -2.05 7.88 -27.43
C TRP A 150 -2.79 8.93 -28.29
N ARG A 151 -2.82 10.17 -27.84
CA ARG A 151 -3.45 11.28 -28.55
C ARG A 151 -2.75 11.57 -29.89
N ARG A 152 -1.41 11.55 -29.92
CA ARG A 152 -0.63 11.72 -31.16
C ARG A 152 -0.92 10.65 -32.20
N LEU A 153 -1.27 9.45 -31.77
CA LEU A 153 -1.65 8.33 -32.63
C LEU A 153 -3.14 8.34 -33.01
N GLY A 154 -3.93 9.33 -32.58
CA GLY A 154 -5.38 9.38 -32.83
C GLY A 154 -6.19 8.35 -32.02
N LEU A 155 -5.60 7.75 -30.99
CA LEU A 155 -6.16 6.62 -30.22
C LEU A 155 -6.74 7.04 -28.85
N SER A 156 -7.26 8.26 -28.74
CA SER A 156 -7.83 8.76 -27.47
C SER A 156 -9.04 7.96 -26.99
N GLY A 157 -9.89 7.49 -27.89
CA GLY A 157 -11.04 6.61 -27.55
C GLY A 157 -10.61 5.26 -26.98
N PRO A 158 -9.79 4.49 -27.69
CA PRO A 158 -9.20 3.24 -27.16
C PRO A 158 -8.45 3.42 -25.84
N HIS A 159 -7.72 4.52 -25.68
CA HIS A 159 -7.02 4.83 -24.42
C HIS A 159 -7.98 4.99 -23.25
N ARG A 160 -9.06 5.75 -23.41
CA ARG A 160 -10.08 5.93 -22.37
C ARG A 160 -10.73 4.59 -22.00
N ALA A 161 -11.16 3.80 -22.98
CA ALA A 161 -11.73 2.49 -22.76
C ALA A 161 -10.77 1.53 -22.02
N TYR A 162 -9.46 1.62 -22.32
CA TYR A 162 -8.44 0.87 -21.61
C TYR A 162 -8.34 1.29 -20.12
N LEU A 163 -8.33 2.59 -19.82
CA LEU A 163 -8.27 3.08 -18.44
C LEU A 163 -9.54 2.69 -17.65
N GLU A 164 -10.71 2.81 -18.25
CA GLU A 164 -11.97 2.36 -17.63
C GLU A 164 -11.95 0.87 -17.32
N TRP A 165 -11.51 0.05 -18.30
CA TRP A 165 -11.35 -1.39 -18.09
C TRP A 165 -10.34 -1.71 -16.99
N PHE A 166 -9.19 -1.03 -16.95
CA PHE A 166 -8.15 -1.23 -15.94
C PHE A 166 -8.66 -0.90 -14.55
N ASN A 167 -9.32 0.26 -14.37
CA ASN A 167 -9.88 0.68 -13.09
C ASN A 167 -10.99 -0.28 -12.61
N HIS A 168 -11.88 -0.69 -13.51
CA HIS A 168 -12.92 -1.68 -13.19
C HIS A 168 -12.30 -3.03 -12.79
N LYS A 169 -11.28 -3.49 -13.51
CA LYS A 169 -10.59 -4.75 -13.23
C LYS A 169 -9.83 -4.71 -11.89
N SER A 170 -9.32 -3.54 -11.52
CA SER A 170 -8.58 -3.32 -10.27
C SER A 170 -9.52 -3.09 -9.07
N VAL A 171 -10.83 -2.96 -9.29
CA VAL A 171 -11.85 -2.72 -8.24
C VAL A 171 -11.49 -1.48 -7.40
N HIS A 172 -11.19 -0.37 -8.08
CA HIS A 172 -10.90 0.90 -7.40
C HIS A 172 -12.17 1.76 -7.35
N PHE A 173 -12.54 2.20 -6.13
CA PHE A 173 -13.70 3.06 -5.87
C PHE A 173 -13.31 4.51 -5.60
N HIS A 174 -12.08 4.76 -5.12
CA HIS A 174 -11.62 6.07 -4.67
C HIS A 174 -10.35 6.49 -5.40
N PHE A 175 -10.41 7.69 -6.01
CA PHE A 175 -9.29 8.39 -6.67
C PHE A 175 -9.25 9.82 -6.15
N ASP A 176 -9.29 9.96 -4.84
CA ASP A 176 -9.50 11.25 -4.19
C ASP A 176 -8.17 12.02 -4.04
N SER A 177 -8.27 13.37 -4.04
CA SER A 177 -7.13 14.25 -3.82
C SER A 177 -6.67 14.22 -2.35
N PRO A 178 -5.44 14.71 -2.06
CA PRO A 178 -4.95 14.81 -0.67
C PRO A 178 -5.90 15.60 0.24
N GLN A 179 -6.57 16.62 -0.30
CA GLN A 179 -7.51 17.42 0.46
C GLN A 179 -8.76 16.61 0.85
N VAL A 180 -9.34 15.87 -0.08
CA VAL A 180 -10.53 15.04 0.18
C VAL A 180 -10.22 13.96 1.22
N TRP A 181 -9.06 13.29 1.12
CA TRP A 181 -8.62 12.33 2.13
C TRP A 181 -8.38 12.99 3.50
N SER A 182 -7.73 14.15 3.53
CA SER A 182 -7.49 14.90 4.76
C SER A 182 -8.80 15.26 5.45
N ASP A 183 -9.78 15.76 4.69
CA ASP A 183 -11.11 16.13 5.22
C ASP A 183 -11.84 14.91 5.81
N ARG A 184 -11.71 13.71 5.20
CA ARG A 184 -12.27 12.47 5.76
C ARG A 184 -11.62 12.09 7.09
N PHE A 185 -10.29 12.18 7.17
CA PHE A 185 -9.57 11.87 8.40
C PHE A 185 -9.88 12.87 9.51
N GLU A 186 -9.89 14.14 9.21
CA GLU A 186 -10.10 15.19 10.20
C GLU A 186 -11.52 15.20 10.78
N ARG A 187 -12.53 14.83 9.99
CA ARG A 187 -13.93 14.69 10.46
C ARG A 187 -14.09 13.71 11.61
N VAL A 188 -13.25 12.68 11.70
CA VAL A 188 -13.29 11.69 12.77
C VAL A 188 -12.21 11.90 13.84
N GLY A 189 -11.49 13.03 13.80
CA GLY A 189 -10.47 13.40 14.78
C GLY A 189 -9.07 12.78 14.52
N LEU A 190 -8.82 12.31 13.30
CA LEU A 190 -7.49 11.94 12.85
C LEU A 190 -6.81 13.16 12.23
N GLN A 191 -5.87 13.78 12.93
CA GLN A 191 -5.14 14.95 12.45
C GLN A 191 -4.04 14.54 11.48
N VAL A 192 -4.06 15.05 10.26
CA VAL A 192 -3.00 14.84 9.29
C VAL A 192 -1.75 15.62 9.71
N GLN A 193 -0.69 14.90 10.06
CA GLN A 193 0.61 15.49 10.44
C GLN A 193 1.47 15.75 9.21
N ARG A 194 1.41 14.82 8.27
CA ARG A 194 2.14 14.88 7.01
C ARG A 194 1.40 14.06 5.96
N TRP A 195 1.41 14.56 4.74
CA TRP A 195 1.12 13.77 3.55
C TRP A 195 2.13 14.05 2.46
N ARG A 196 2.28 13.13 1.51
CA ARG A 196 3.15 13.30 0.35
C ARG A 196 2.67 12.47 -0.83
N TYR A 197 2.90 12.97 -2.02
CA TYR A 197 2.79 12.12 -3.20
C TYR A 197 3.95 11.13 -3.26
N TYR A 198 3.70 9.99 -3.85
CA TYR A 198 4.71 9.04 -4.26
C TYR A 198 4.31 8.39 -5.59
N LEU A 199 5.17 7.51 -6.16
CA LEU A 199 5.01 6.92 -7.47
C LEU A 199 4.93 8.01 -8.56
N SER A 200 6.08 8.66 -8.85
CA SER A 200 6.21 9.69 -9.88
C SER A 200 5.67 9.22 -11.24
N PRO A 201 5.38 10.12 -12.19
CA PRO A 201 4.96 9.70 -13.54
C PRO A 201 5.93 8.68 -14.18
N GLY A 202 7.26 8.84 -13.96
CA GLY A 202 8.27 7.91 -14.43
C GLY A 202 8.16 6.52 -13.78
N ALA A 203 7.98 6.48 -12.47
CA ALA A 203 7.78 5.24 -11.71
C ALA A 203 6.43 4.59 -12.06
N ALA A 204 5.36 5.37 -12.25
CA ALA A 204 4.04 4.88 -12.67
C ALA A 204 4.08 4.23 -14.06
N HIS A 205 4.76 4.85 -15.02
CA HIS A 205 4.99 4.23 -16.33
C HIS A 205 5.81 2.93 -16.23
N ALA A 206 6.84 2.90 -15.38
CA ALA A 206 7.62 1.68 -15.15
C ALA A 206 6.77 0.59 -14.49
N PHE A 207 5.95 0.94 -13.49
CA PHE A 207 4.97 0.06 -12.87
C PHE A 207 4.02 -0.52 -13.93
N HIS A 208 3.41 0.32 -14.76
CA HIS A 208 2.49 -0.12 -15.82
C HIS A 208 3.15 -1.05 -16.83
N ARG A 209 4.34 -0.69 -17.36
CA ARG A 209 5.09 -1.53 -18.30
C ARG A 209 5.51 -2.86 -17.70
N SER A 210 5.78 -2.89 -16.41
CA SER A 210 6.20 -4.11 -15.73
C SER A 210 5.10 -5.17 -15.60
N HIS A 211 3.82 -4.82 -15.84
CA HIS A 211 2.75 -5.82 -15.97
C HIS A 211 3.01 -6.77 -17.14
N TYR A 212 3.49 -6.26 -18.27
CA TYR A 212 3.81 -7.10 -19.44
C TYR A 212 5.00 -8.02 -19.15
N VAL A 213 6.03 -7.51 -18.47
CA VAL A 213 7.18 -8.31 -18.03
C VAL A 213 6.79 -9.35 -16.97
N SER A 214 5.68 -9.13 -16.28
CA SER A 214 5.17 -10.01 -15.24
C SER A 214 4.29 -11.16 -15.74
N LEU A 215 3.98 -11.23 -17.03
CA LEU A 215 3.15 -12.32 -17.58
C LEU A 215 3.70 -13.73 -17.27
N PRO A 216 5.02 -13.99 -17.32
CA PRO A 216 5.59 -15.28 -16.88
C PRO A 216 5.30 -15.61 -15.42
N HIS A 217 5.26 -14.58 -14.53
CA HIS A 217 4.92 -14.80 -13.12
C HIS A 217 3.47 -15.23 -12.92
N LEU A 218 2.54 -14.75 -13.76
CA LEU A 218 1.15 -15.21 -13.71
C LEU A 218 1.03 -16.68 -14.11
N ALA A 219 1.76 -17.11 -15.12
CA ALA A 219 1.83 -18.52 -15.50
C ALA A 219 2.46 -19.36 -14.37
N ALA A 220 3.53 -18.87 -13.77
CA ALA A 220 4.19 -19.51 -12.63
C ALA A 220 3.22 -19.68 -11.44
N LYS A 221 2.48 -18.64 -11.06
CA LYS A 221 1.47 -18.70 -9.97
C LYS A 221 0.41 -19.76 -10.25
N ARG A 222 -0.06 -19.86 -11.49
CA ARG A 222 -1.06 -20.87 -11.89
C ARG A 222 -0.51 -22.30 -11.83
N LEU A 223 0.75 -22.51 -12.20
CA LEU A 223 1.34 -23.83 -12.29
C LEU A 223 1.94 -24.31 -10.95
N THR A 224 2.50 -23.41 -10.15
CA THR A 224 3.28 -23.76 -8.95
C THR A 224 2.68 -23.26 -7.64
N GLY A 225 1.64 -22.43 -7.71
CA GLY A 225 1.09 -21.71 -6.56
C GLY A 225 1.95 -20.50 -6.13
N ARG A 226 3.10 -20.26 -6.73
CA ARG A 226 4.04 -19.18 -6.36
C ARG A 226 4.20 -18.16 -7.48
N TRP A 227 4.23 -16.87 -7.12
CA TRP A 227 4.52 -15.81 -8.09
C TRP A 227 5.96 -15.87 -8.60
N VAL A 228 6.90 -16.23 -7.73
CA VAL A 228 8.34 -16.32 -8.02
C VAL A 228 8.86 -17.71 -7.58
N PRO A 229 8.79 -18.72 -8.45
CA PRO A 229 9.25 -20.07 -8.11
C PRO A 229 10.76 -20.17 -8.01
N PHE A 230 11.51 -19.28 -8.70
CA PHE A 230 12.98 -19.25 -8.74
C PHE A 230 13.50 -17.86 -8.32
N PRO A 231 13.56 -17.55 -7.00
CA PRO A 231 13.96 -16.23 -6.51
C PRO A 231 15.31 -15.73 -7.00
N ALA A 232 16.28 -16.65 -7.24
CA ALA A 232 17.60 -16.28 -7.74
C ALA A 232 17.59 -15.56 -9.11
N LEU A 233 16.54 -15.76 -9.92
CA LEU A 233 16.38 -15.09 -11.22
C LEU A 233 15.92 -13.64 -11.09
N THR A 234 15.25 -13.30 -10.00
CA THR A 234 14.68 -11.97 -9.74
C THR A 234 15.44 -11.22 -8.66
N ASP A 235 15.83 -11.87 -7.56
CA ASP A 235 16.63 -11.29 -6.48
C ASP A 235 18.13 -11.32 -6.82
N ASN A 236 18.56 -10.41 -7.67
CA ASN A 236 19.95 -10.24 -8.03
C ASN A 236 20.34 -8.76 -8.17
N ALA A 237 21.64 -8.48 -8.24
CA ALA A 237 22.18 -7.11 -8.29
C ALA A 237 21.68 -6.30 -9.49
N PHE A 238 21.42 -6.95 -10.63
CA PHE A 238 20.91 -6.30 -11.83
C PHE A 238 19.52 -5.69 -11.59
N TRP A 239 18.56 -6.49 -11.08
CA TRP A 239 17.21 -6.01 -10.82
C TRP A 239 17.16 -5.02 -9.66
N VAL A 240 17.91 -5.27 -8.59
CA VAL A 240 18.04 -4.32 -7.48
C VAL A 240 18.55 -2.97 -7.98
N GLY A 241 19.64 -2.93 -8.74
CA GLY A 241 20.18 -1.67 -9.30
C GLY A 241 19.22 -0.97 -10.24
N ARG A 242 18.50 -1.74 -11.07
CA ARG A 242 17.53 -1.17 -12.03
C ARG A 242 16.29 -0.59 -11.35
N LEU A 243 15.79 -1.19 -10.28
CA LEU A 243 14.58 -0.76 -9.60
C LEU A 243 14.85 0.28 -8.50
N ARG A 244 16.02 0.28 -7.89
CA ARG A 244 16.44 1.21 -6.84
C ARG A 244 16.19 2.67 -7.22
N ARG A 245 16.44 3.06 -8.46
CA ARG A 245 16.26 4.43 -8.94
C ARG A 245 14.84 4.96 -8.74
N PHE A 246 13.81 4.10 -8.79
CA PHE A 246 12.41 4.48 -8.55
C PHE A 246 12.08 4.54 -7.06
N VAL A 247 12.74 3.71 -6.26
CA VAL A 247 12.50 3.67 -4.81
C VAL A 247 13.22 4.82 -4.11
N ASP A 248 14.40 5.20 -4.58
CA ASP A 248 15.21 6.28 -4.01
C ASP A 248 14.91 7.67 -4.67
N GLU A 249 13.90 7.75 -5.55
CA GLU A 249 13.46 9.04 -6.09
C GLU A 249 13.08 10.01 -4.96
N PRO A 250 13.41 11.31 -5.11
CA PRO A 250 12.89 12.34 -4.19
C PRO A 250 11.36 12.40 -4.27
N GLU A 251 10.75 13.01 -3.26
CA GLU A 251 9.29 13.21 -3.23
C GLU A 251 8.85 14.02 -4.47
N PRO A 252 7.96 13.49 -5.32
CA PRO A 252 7.49 14.21 -6.48
C PRO A 252 6.47 15.27 -6.09
N GLU A 253 6.41 16.38 -6.84
CA GLU A 253 5.38 17.42 -6.67
C GLU A 253 3.97 16.89 -6.98
N ALA A 254 3.86 15.90 -7.87
CA ALA A 254 2.65 15.16 -8.20
C ALA A 254 2.99 13.68 -8.40
N GLY A 255 2.15 12.79 -7.87
CA GLY A 255 2.34 11.34 -7.96
C GLY A 255 1.02 10.61 -8.11
N SER A 256 1.11 9.36 -8.55
CA SER A 256 -0.06 8.49 -8.72
C SER A 256 -0.72 8.09 -7.40
N CYS A 257 0.04 8.13 -6.33
CA CYS A 257 -0.37 7.66 -5.01
C CYS A 257 0.01 8.67 -3.93
N ILE A 258 -0.66 8.55 -2.78
CA ILE A 258 -0.51 9.47 -1.65
C ILE A 258 -0.26 8.66 -0.38
N ALA A 259 0.70 9.10 0.43
CA ALA A 259 0.93 8.57 1.77
C ALA A 259 0.52 9.60 2.81
N PHE A 260 -0.15 9.14 3.86
CA PHE A 260 -0.58 9.96 5.00
C PHE A 260 -0.03 9.42 6.30
N ILE A 261 0.36 10.34 7.17
CA ILE A 261 0.70 10.07 8.56
C ILE A 261 -0.20 10.97 9.40
N CYS A 262 -1.04 10.35 10.23
CA CYS A 262 -2.01 11.03 11.07
C CYS A 262 -1.79 10.67 12.55
N THR A 263 -2.30 11.52 13.45
CA THR A 263 -2.42 11.20 14.87
C THR A 263 -3.87 11.36 15.31
N ARG A 264 -4.36 10.48 16.16
CA ARG A 264 -5.67 10.67 16.77
C ARG A 264 -5.60 11.82 17.76
N ARG A 265 -6.51 12.79 17.68
CA ARG A 265 -6.64 13.87 18.66
C ARG A 265 -6.73 13.29 20.07
N ALA A 266 -6.06 13.94 21.02
CA ALA A 266 -6.28 13.66 22.44
C ALA A 266 -7.72 14.00 22.79
N ASP A 267 -8.38 13.18 23.59
CA ASP A 267 -9.68 13.53 24.13
C ASP A 267 -9.49 14.80 25.00
N PRO A 268 -10.43 15.76 24.96
CA PRO A 268 -10.33 16.92 25.83
C PRO A 268 -10.27 16.44 27.28
N PRO A 269 -9.51 17.12 28.15
CA PRO A 269 -9.45 16.73 29.57
C PRO A 269 -10.87 16.68 30.12
N VAL A 270 -11.21 15.55 30.75
CA VAL A 270 -12.49 15.41 31.46
C VAL A 270 -12.49 16.46 32.56
N LYS A 271 -13.42 17.44 32.48
CA LYS A 271 -13.60 18.49 33.48
C LYS A 271 -14.20 17.92 34.74
#